data_13508eaee21ac60575e12c2983d34add
#
_entry.id   13508eaee21ac60575e12c2983d34add
#
_cell.length_a   1.000
_cell.length_b   1.000
_cell.length_c   1.000
_cell.angle_alpha   90.00
_cell.angle_beta   90.00
_cell.angle_gamma   90.00
#
_symmetry.space_group_name_H-M   'P 1'
#
loop_
_entity.id
_entity.type
_entity.pdbx_description
1 polymer ?
#
loop_
_entity_poly.entity_id
_entity_poly.type
_entity_poly.pdbx_seq_one_letter_code
_entity_poly.pdbx_strand_id
1 'polypeptide(L)'
;GGGIRHAMDLLSSSRFLIHNVDILSNANLSEFYSSGKGRAAVLLVSQRNTNRYLLFDDDFRLVGWINEATKQIKSPYPNLDTEKCRRLAFSGIHQMEPALFSHFQGWPAKFGIIDFYLSICHIVPIYGYIQDDLQLMDVGKLDTLERAEVFLKEITDV
;
A
#
# COMPACT_ATOMS: atom_id res chain seq x y z
N GLY A 1 -10.02 3.17 -0.16
CA GLY A 1 -10.16 4.49 0.45
C GLY A 1 -11.55 4.69 1.08
N GLY A 2 -12.64 4.38 0.37
CA GLY A 2 -14.01 4.63 0.86
C GLY A 2 -14.34 3.95 2.20
N GLY A 3 -13.90 2.71 2.42
CA GLY A 3 -14.09 2.00 3.70
C GLY A 3 -13.38 2.70 4.87
N ILE A 4 -12.15 3.17 4.65
CA ILE A 4 -11.39 3.93 5.67
C ILE A 4 -12.13 5.22 6.02
N ARG A 5 -12.61 5.95 5.00
CA ARG A 5 -13.41 7.16 5.21
C ARG A 5 -14.67 6.90 6.03
N HIS A 6 -15.35 5.79 5.79
CA HIS A 6 -16.55 5.40 6.54
C HIS A 6 -16.24 5.07 8.02
N ALA A 7 -15.04 4.58 8.30
CA ALA A 7 -14.60 4.20 9.65
C ALA A 7 -13.82 5.31 10.39
N MET A 8 -13.72 6.53 9.84
CA MET A 8 -12.88 7.61 10.39
C MET A 8 -13.12 7.88 11.87
N ASP A 9 -14.38 7.93 12.30
CA ASP A 9 -14.74 8.22 13.69
C ASP A 9 -14.21 7.16 14.67
N LEU A 10 -14.08 5.91 14.21
CA LEU A 10 -13.52 4.80 14.98
C LEU A 10 -11.99 4.78 14.96
N LEU A 11 -11.36 5.43 13.99
CA LEU A 11 -9.93 5.40 13.72
C LEU A 11 -9.21 6.71 14.08
N SER A 12 -9.88 7.61 14.81
CA SER A 12 -9.39 8.98 15.03
C SER A 12 -8.34 9.14 16.13
N SER A 13 -8.11 8.12 16.98
CA SER A 13 -7.33 8.27 18.20
C SER A 13 -5.83 8.03 18.04
N SER A 14 -5.42 7.19 17.10
CA SER A 14 -4.01 6.81 16.91
C SER A 14 -3.77 6.26 15.52
N ARG A 15 -2.49 6.18 15.12
CA ARG A 15 -2.09 5.47 13.90
C ARG A 15 -2.69 4.07 13.86
N PHE A 16 -3.14 3.64 12.71
CA PHE A 16 -3.78 2.36 12.51
C PHE A 16 -3.23 1.64 11.29
N LEU A 17 -3.38 0.34 11.30
CA LEU A 17 -2.99 -0.55 10.21
C LEU A 17 -4.25 -0.96 9.42
N ILE A 18 -4.12 -0.95 8.11
CA ILE A 18 -5.15 -1.42 7.18
C ILE A 18 -4.59 -2.64 6.46
N HIS A 19 -5.36 -3.72 6.47
CA HIS A 19 -5.05 -4.95 5.78
C HIS A 19 -6.23 -5.35 4.90
N ASN A 20 -5.99 -5.57 3.61
CA ASN A 20 -7.02 -6.09 2.72
C ASN A 20 -7.42 -7.50 3.17
N VAL A 21 -8.72 -7.73 3.32
CA VAL A 21 -9.27 -8.99 3.86
C VAL A 21 -9.05 -10.22 2.96
N ASP A 22 -8.73 -9.99 1.70
CA ASP A 22 -8.48 -10.99 0.67
C ASP A 22 -6.99 -11.29 0.43
N ILE A 23 -6.12 -10.82 1.33
CA ILE A 23 -4.68 -11.07 1.25
C ILE A 23 -4.23 -11.95 2.42
N LEU A 24 -3.58 -13.07 2.11
CA LEU A 24 -2.80 -13.85 3.07
C LEU A 24 -1.31 -13.50 2.91
N SER A 25 -0.58 -13.43 4.01
CA SER A 25 0.85 -13.11 3.95
C SER A 25 1.62 -13.56 5.20
N ASN A 26 2.94 -13.67 5.06
CA ASN A 26 3.88 -13.80 6.17
C ASN A 26 4.37 -12.43 6.66
N ALA A 27 3.63 -11.34 6.41
CA ALA A 27 4.04 -9.99 6.80
C ALA A 27 4.28 -9.88 8.30
N ASN A 28 5.46 -9.40 8.69
CA ASN A 28 5.75 -9.04 10.09
C ASN A 28 5.03 -7.73 10.43
N LEU A 29 3.74 -7.83 10.79
CA LEU A 29 2.89 -6.67 11.05
C LEU A 29 3.38 -5.82 12.22
N SER A 30 4.03 -6.42 13.22
CA SER A 30 4.58 -5.71 14.38
C SER A 30 5.75 -4.82 13.99
N GLU A 31 6.70 -5.36 13.23
CA GLU A 31 7.83 -4.60 12.71
C GLU A 31 7.38 -3.53 11.72
N PHE A 32 6.50 -3.93 10.78
CA PHE A 32 5.92 -2.99 9.83
C PHE A 32 5.21 -1.83 10.54
N TYR A 33 4.39 -2.10 11.57
CA TYR A 33 3.71 -1.05 12.33
C TYR A 33 4.72 -0.12 13.03
N SER A 34 5.78 -0.68 13.60
CA SER A 34 6.83 0.08 14.26
C SER A 34 7.59 1.01 13.31
N SER A 35 7.77 0.59 12.04
CA SER A 35 8.44 1.39 11.00
C SER A 35 7.74 2.70 10.67
N GLY A 36 6.45 2.80 10.96
CA GLY A 36 5.64 3.99 10.67
C GLY A 36 5.73 5.10 11.71
N LYS A 37 6.52 4.96 12.78
CA LYS A 37 6.65 5.99 13.80
C LYS A 37 7.16 7.31 13.20
N GLY A 38 6.39 8.39 13.39
CA GLY A 38 6.70 9.71 12.87
C GLY A 38 6.45 9.89 11.36
N ARG A 39 5.77 8.94 10.70
CA ARG A 39 5.39 9.00 9.29
C ARG A 39 3.88 9.06 9.15
N ALA A 40 3.39 9.90 8.25
CA ALA A 40 1.95 10.08 8.02
C ALA A 40 1.29 8.83 7.42
N ALA A 41 1.97 8.15 6.49
CA ALA A 41 1.59 6.83 6.01
C ALA A 41 2.80 6.03 5.53
N VAL A 42 2.70 4.70 5.63
CA VAL A 42 3.69 3.75 5.11
C VAL A 42 2.96 2.62 4.41
N LEU A 43 3.44 2.25 3.23
CA LEU A 43 2.90 1.19 2.39
C LEU A 43 3.84 -0.01 2.45
N LEU A 44 3.34 -1.19 2.79
CA LEU A 44 4.11 -2.43 2.67
C LEU A 44 4.19 -2.81 1.19
N VAL A 45 5.41 -2.94 0.69
CA VAL A 45 5.71 -3.18 -0.72
C VAL A 45 6.73 -4.31 -0.88
N SER A 46 6.78 -4.90 -2.07
CA SER A 46 7.71 -5.95 -2.42
C SER A 46 8.20 -5.87 -3.86
N GLN A 47 9.25 -6.61 -4.19
CA GLN A 47 9.82 -6.69 -5.53
C GLN A 47 9.11 -7.73 -6.44
N ARG A 48 7.92 -8.22 -6.04
CA ARG A 48 7.18 -9.21 -6.83
C ARG A 48 6.80 -8.69 -8.20
N ASN A 49 6.74 -9.57 -9.18
CA ASN A 49 6.29 -9.22 -10.52
C ASN A 49 4.79 -8.89 -10.56
N THR A 50 4.46 -7.78 -11.18
CA THR A 50 3.09 -7.30 -11.43
C THR A 50 3.07 -6.37 -12.63
N ASN A 51 1.89 -6.06 -13.16
CA ASN A 51 1.74 -4.99 -14.17
C ASN A 51 1.54 -3.61 -13.54
N ARG A 52 1.40 -3.51 -12.22
CA ARG A 52 1.07 -2.25 -11.54
C ARG A 52 2.06 -2.01 -10.41
N TYR A 53 2.92 -1.02 -10.59
CA TYR A 53 3.93 -0.65 -9.61
C TYR A 53 3.68 0.73 -9.03
N LEU A 54 3.97 0.88 -7.75
CA LEU A 54 4.22 2.17 -7.13
C LEU A 54 5.66 2.59 -7.46
N LEU A 55 5.84 3.87 -7.68
CA LEU A 55 7.15 4.48 -7.96
C LEU A 55 7.63 5.22 -6.73
N PHE A 56 8.84 4.91 -6.29
CA PHE A 56 9.48 5.52 -5.15
C PHE A 56 10.80 6.17 -5.57
N ASP A 57 11.15 7.27 -4.89
CA ASP A 57 12.46 7.88 -4.99
C ASP A 57 13.52 7.11 -4.18
N ASP A 58 14.75 7.62 -4.11
CA ASP A 58 15.86 7.00 -3.37
C ASP A 58 15.63 6.97 -1.85
N ASP A 59 14.83 7.89 -1.32
CA ASP A 59 14.43 7.97 0.09
C ASP A 59 13.17 7.11 0.40
N PHE A 60 12.73 6.27 -0.53
CA PHE A 60 11.49 5.49 -0.44
C PHE A 60 10.23 6.32 -0.26
N ARG A 61 10.18 7.56 -0.78
CA ARG A 61 8.98 8.36 -0.82
C ARG A 61 8.20 8.04 -2.09
N LEU A 62 6.88 7.87 -1.95
CA LEU A 62 5.98 7.66 -3.08
C LEU A 62 5.99 8.89 -4.00
N VAL A 63 6.30 8.68 -5.26
CA VAL A 63 6.35 9.75 -6.29
C VAL A 63 5.44 9.48 -7.49
N GLY A 64 4.94 8.25 -7.64
CA GLY A 64 4.09 7.91 -8.77
C GLY A 64 3.58 6.46 -8.75
N TRP A 65 2.92 6.13 -9.84
CA TRP A 65 2.42 4.81 -10.14
C TRP A 65 2.51 4.56 -11.65
N ILE A 66 2.78 3.33 -12.04
CA ILE A 66 2.84 2.92 -13.44
C ILE A 66 2.09 1.59 -13.66
N ASN A 67 1.41 1.49 -14.80
CA ASN A 67 0.90 0.23 -15.32
C ASN A 67 1.74 -0.17 -16.54
N GLU A 68 2.55 -1.21 -16.40
CA GLU A 68 3.47 -1.67 -17.45
C GLU A 68 2.73 -2.21 -18.68
N ALA A 69 1.55 -2.79 -18.52
CA ALA A 69 0.77 -3.31 -19.63
C ALA A 69 0.17 -2.21 -20.51
N THR A 70 -0.30 -1.12 -19.89
CA THR A 70 -0.95 0.00 -20.59
C THR A 70 -0.05 1.20 -20.79
N LYS A 71 1.13 1.20 -20.18
CA LYS A 71 2.07 2.33 -20.12
C LYS A 71 1.50 3.60 -19.48
N GLN A 72 0.40 3.44 -18.73
CA GLN A 72 -0.20 4.55 -18.01
C GLN A 72 0.65 4.90 -16.79
N ILE A 73 0.94 6.18 -16.64
CA ILE A 73 1.65 6.74 -15.49
C ILE A 73 0.72 7.72 -14.77
N LYS A 74 0.73 7.70 -13.43
CA LYS A 74 0.08 8.67 -12.57
C LYS A 74 1.11 9.24 -11.60
N SER A 75 1.24 10.55 -11.55
CA SER A 75 2.16 11.24 -10.64
C SER A 75 1.71 12.68 -10.44
N PRO A 76 1.87 13.27 -9.25
CA PRO A 76 1.72 14.70 -9.07
C PRO A 76 2.94 15.50 -9.58
N TYR A 77 4.01 14.82 -9.98
CA TYR A 77 5.23 15.44 -10.49
C TYR A 77 5.23 15.41 -12.02
N PRO A 78 5.07 16.57 -12.72
CA PRO A 78 4.84 16.60 -14.18
C PRO A 78 5.99 16.03 -15.03
N ASN A 79 7.20 16.05 -14.50
CA ASN A 79 8.41 15.60 -15.24
C ASN A 79 9.10 14.43 -14.52
N LEU A 80 8.31 13.52 -13.93
CA LEU A 80 8.87 12.36 -13.24
C LEU A 80 9.61 11.45 -14.22
N ASP A 81 10.91 11.27 -14.00
CA ASP A 81 11.72 10.27 -14.69
C ASP A 81 11.49 8.89 -14.05
N THR A 82 10.61 8.10 -14.66
CA THR A 82 10.21 6.79 -14.11
C THR A 82 11.33 5.75 -14.15
N GLU A 83 12.38 5.96 -14.96
CA GLU A 83 13.54 5.05 -15.02
C GLU A 83 14.46 5.20 -13.82
N LYS A 84 14.42 6.35 -13.15
CA LYS A 84 15.15 6.59 -11.90
C LYS A 84 14.38 6.19 -10.65
N CYS A 85 13.13 5.76 -10.81
CA CYS A 85 12.30 5.36 -9.68
C CYS A 85 12.43 3.87 -9.38
N ARG A 86 12.37 3.54 -8.08
CA ARG A 86 12.21 2.16 -7.63
C ARG A 86 10.78 1.70 -7.91
N ARG A 87 10.62 0.60 -8.63
CA ARG A 87 9.31 0.01 -8.98
C ARG A 87 8.98 -1.10 -7.99
N LEU A 88 7.99 -0.89 -7.14
CA LEU A 88 7.60 -1.82 -6.09
C LEU A 88 6.11 -2.11 -6.15
N ALA A 89 5.75 -3.38 -5.90
CA ALA A 89 4.37 -3.83 -5.88
C ALA A 89 3.73 -3.59 -4.52
N PHE A 90 2.56 -2.97 -4.49
CA PHE A 90 1.78 -2.79 -3.27
C PHE A 90 1.21 -4.12 -2.77
N SER A 91 1.32 -4.37 -1.48
CA SER A 91 0.87 -5.61 -0.85
C SER A 91 -0.61 -5.62 -0.45
N GLY A 92 -1.29 -4.47 -0.47
CA GLY A 92 -2.62 -4.33 0.13
C GLY A 92 -2.60 -4.08 1.65
N ILE A 93 -1.40 -3.94 2.23
CA ILE A 93 -1.19 -3.66 3.66
C ILE A 93 -0.53 -2.29 3.79
N HIS A 94 -1.09 -1.42 4.62
CA HIS A 94 -0.53 -0.09 4.85
C HIS A 94 -0.92 0.45 6.23
N GLN A 95 -0.22 1.47 6.68
CA GLN A 95 -0.54 2.17 7.91
C GLN A 95 -0.69 3.66 7.67
N MET A 96 -1.52 4.31 8.47
CA MET A 96 -1.90 5.70 8.30
C MET A 96 -2.09 6.39 9.66
N GLU A 97 -1.68 7.65 9.74
CA GLU A 97 -2.04 8.54 10.83
C GLU A 97 -3.41 9.21 10.58
N PRO A 98 -4.26 9.36 11.61
CA PRO A 98 -5.56 10.02 11.48
C PRO A 98 -5.49 11.45 10.93
N ALA A 99 -4.37 12.14 11.08
CA ALA A 99 -4.15 13.48 10.54
C ALA A 99 -4.39 13.56 9.02
N LEU A 100 -4.21 12.43 8.29
CA LEU A 100 -4.49 12.36 6.85
C LEU A 100 -5.99 12.45 6.50
N PHE A 101 -6.89 12.27 7.47
CA PHE A 101 -8.33 12.39 7.23
C PHE A 101 -8.75 13.79 6.75
N SER A 102 -8.01 14.83 7.15
CA SER A 102 -8.24 16.19 6.66
C SER A 102 -8.14 16.32 5.13
N HIS A 103 -7.36 15.43 4.49
CA HIS A 103 -7.19 15.39 3.04
C HIS A 103 -8.29 14.56 2.32
N PHE A 104 -9.21 13.90 3.06
CA PHE A 104 -10.36 13.22 2.44
C PHE A 104 -11.48 14.16 2.03
N GLN A 105 -11.40 15.44 2.41
CA GLN A 105 -12.38 16.44 2.00
C GLN A 105 -12.44 16.55 0.47
N GLY A 106 -13.65 16.54 -0.10
CA GLY A 106 -13.86 16.59 -1.54
C GLY A 106 -13.75 15.23 -2.29
N TRP A 107 -13.23 14.18 -1.64
CA TRP A 107 -13.22 12.87 -2.26
C TRP A 107 -14.62 12.22 -2.30
N PRO A 108 -14.97 11.45 -3.34
CA PRO A 108 -16.24 10.75 -3.42
C PRO A 108 -16.35 9.66 -2.34
N ALA A 109 -17.55 9.12 -2.13
CA ALA A 109 -17.76 8.04 -1.16
C ALA A 109 -16.98 6.75 -1.49
N LYS A 110 -16.68 6.51 -2.77
CA LYS A 110 -15.86 5.39 -3.25
C LYS A 110 -14.66 5.91 -4.02
N PHE A 111 -13.46 5.57 -3.56
CA PHE A 111 -12.20 5.93 -4.23
C PHE A 111 -11.09 4.91 -3.93
N GLY A 112 -10.10 4.84 -4.83
CA GLY A 112 -8.91 4.02 -4.64
C GLY A 112 -7.97 4.65 -3.61
N ILE A 113 -7.45 3.86 -2.68
CA ILE A 113 -6.51 4.39 -1.68
C ILE A 113 -5.19 4.85 -2.32
N ILE A 114 -4.77 4.19 -3.38
CA ILE A 114 -3.55 4.59 -4.11
C ILE A 114 -3.76 5.92 -4.82
N ASP A 115 -4.92 6.17 -5.44
CA ASP A 115 -5.21 7.45 -6.06
C ASP A 115 -5.21 8.60 -5.02
N PHE A 116 -5.72 8.32 -3.82
CA PHE A 116 -5.63 9.26 -2.71
C PHE A 116 -4.18 9.55 -2.33
N TYR A 117 -3.36 8.53 -2.09
CA TYR A 117 -1.95 8.75 -1.74
C TYR A 117 -1.19 9.51 -2.83
N LEU A 118 -1.42 9.21 -4.10
CA LEU A 118 -0.81 9.93 -5.21
C LEU A 118 -1.23 11.40 -5.25
N SER A 119 -2.46 11.72 -4.87
CA SER A 119 -2.93 13.11 -4.87
C SER A 119 -2.26 13.99 -3.82
N ILE A 120 -1.75 13.38 -2.73
CA ILE A 120 -1.18 14.12 -1.59
C ILE A 120 0.32 13.91 -1.39
N CYS A 121 0.96 12.95 -2.06
CA CYS A 121 2.35 12.58 -1.79
C CYS A 121 3.36 13.71 -2.05
N HIS A 122 2.99 14.73 -2.82
CA HIS A 122 3.79 15.94 -3.02
C HIS A 122 3.68 16.97 -1.88
N ILE A 123 2.68 16.81 -1.01
CA ILE A 123 2.44 17.68 0.16
C ILE A 123 2.87 16.96 1.44
N VAL A 124 2.47 15.69 1.57
CA VAL A 124 2.76 14.84 2.73
C VAL A 124 3.52 13.61 2.27
N PRO A 125 4.77 13.40 2.73
CA PRO A 125 5.55 12.22 2.36
C PRO A 125 4.86 10.92 2.76
N ILE A 126 4.65 10.03 1.78
CA ILE A 126 4.14 8.68 1.94
C ILE A 126 5.30 7.73 1.65
N TYR A 127 5.60 6.81 2.55
CA TYR A 127 6.79 5.98 2.46
C TYR A 127 6.49 4.54 2.04
N GLY A 128 7.43 3.92 1.36
CA GLY A 128 7.48 2.49 1.16
C GLY A 128 8.25 1.80 2.30
N TYR A 129 7.82 0.60 2.67
CA TYR A 129 8.56 -0.33 3.52
C TYR A 129 8.65 -1.67 2.80
N ILE A 130 9.88 -2.16 2.59
CA ILE A 130 10.13 -3.45 1.95
C ILE A 130 10.32 -4.50 3.05
N GLN A 131 9.62 -5.62 2.89
CA GLN A 131 9.98 -6.88 3.54
C GLN A 131 10.48 -7.82 2.44
N ASP A 132 11.77 -8.19 2.47
CA ASP A 132 12.45 -8.89 1.37
C ASP A 132 11.91 -10.31 1.15
N ASP A 133 11.52 -11.00 2.24
CA ASP A 133 10.95 -12.35 2.24
C ASP A 133 9.42 -12.37 2.18
N LEU A 134 8.80 -11.23 1.82
CA LEU A 134 7.35 -11.10 1.80
C LEU A 134 6.70 -12.05 0.79
N GLN A 135 5.92 -12.97 1.30
CA GLN A 135 5.06 -13.86 0.54
C GLN A 135 3.61 -13.38 0.64
N LEU A 136 2.92 -13.34 -0.48
CA LEU A 136 1.54 -12.85 -0.57
C LEU A 136 0.70 -13.78 -1.44
N MET A 137 -0.52 -14.03 -1.00
CA MET A 137 -1.54 -14.71 -1.79
C MET A 137 -2.84 -13.91 -1.74
N ASP A 138 -3.38 -13.59 -2.92
CA ASP A 138 -4.73 -13.03 -3.10
C ASP A 138 -5.74 -14.19 -3.13
N VAL A 139 -6.64 -14.21 -2.15
CA VAL A 139 -7.68 -15.24 -2.00
C VAL A 139 -9.08 -14.73 -2.34
N GLY A 140 -9.18 -13.59 -3.02
CA GLY A 140 -10.45 -12.98 -3.42
C GLY A 140 -11.27 -13.77 -4.46
N LYS A 141 -10.77 -14.94 -4.93
CA LYS A 141 -11.48 -15.82 -5.86
C LYS A 141 -11.72 -17.19 -5.23
N LEU A 142 -12.88 -17.78 -5.55
CA LEU A 142 -13.28 -19.09 -5.00
C LEU A 142 -12.32 -20.23 -5.34
N ASP A 143 -11.69 -20.19 -6.52
CA ASP A 143 -10.72 -21.19 -6.99
C ASP A 143 -9.36 -21.12 -6.27
N THR A 144 -9.15 -20.11 -5.42
CA THR A 144 -7.89 -19.95 -4.67
C THR A 144 -7.94 -20.53 -3.26
N LEU A 145 -9.09 -20.99 -2.77
CA LEU A 145 -9.25 -21.46 -1.38
C LEU A 145 -8.41 -22.71 -1.06
N GLU A 146 -8.38 -23.71 -1.97
CA GLU A 146 -7.56 -24.92 -1.78
C GLU A 146 -6.06 -24.58 -1.72
N ARG A 147 -5.63 -23.62 -2.53
CA ARG A 147 -4.26 -23.12 -2.54
C ARG A 147 -3.94 -22.31 -1.30
N ALA A 148 -4.94 -21.64 -0.71
CA ALA A 148 -4.78 -20.85 0.51
C ALA A 148 -4.39 -21.72 1.70
N GLU A 149 -4.96 -22.94 1.83
CA GLU A 149 -4.60 -23.89 2.88
C GLU A 149 -3.13 -24.35 2.77
N VAL A 150 -2.67 -24.59 1.55
CA VAL A 150 -1.26 -24.96 1.30
C VAL A 150 -0.35 -23.80 1.66
N PHE A 151 -0.68 -22.61 1.17
CA PHE A 151 0.09 -21.38 1.44
C PHE A 151 0.19 -21.07 2.93
N LEU A 152 -0.91 -21.22 3.69
CA LEU A 152 -0.89 -21.00 5.14
C LEU A 152 0.06 -21.96 5.85
N LYS A 153 0.12 -23.24 5.45
CA LYS A 153 1.09 -24.19 6.01
C LYS A 153 2.52 -23.74 5.72
N GLU A 154 2.81 -23.35 4.48
CA GLU A 154 4.14 -22.89 4.08
C GLU A 154 4.64 -21.68 4.87
N ILE A 155 3.76 -20.70 5.19
CA ILE A 155 4.15 -19.48 5.93
C ILE A 155 4.11 -19.64 7.47
N THR A 156 3.52 -20.74 8.01
CA THR A 156 3.46 -20.98 9.45
C THR A 156 4.49 -22.00 9.94
N ASP A 157 5.06 -22.81 9.05
CA ASP A 157 6.06 -23.84 9.37
C ASP A 157 7.52 -23.29 9.37
N VAL A 158 7.70 -21.96 9.41
CA VAL A 158 9.02 -21.29 9.42
C VAL A 158 9.38 -20.81 10.83
#